data_de32a1c372175ad6f825ab7e007d824a
#
_entry.id   de32a1c372175ad6f825ab7e007d824a
#
_cell.length_a   1.000
_cell.length_b   1.000
_cell.length_c   1.000
_cell.angle_alpha   90.00
_cell.angle_beta   90.00
_cell.angle_gamma   90.00
#
_symmetry.space_group_name_H-M   'P 1'
#
loop_
_entity.id
_entity.type
_entity.pdbx_description
1 polymer ?
#
loop_
_entity_poly.entity_id
_entity_poly.type
_entity_poly.pdbx_seq_one_letter_code
_entity_poly.pdbx_strand_id
1 'polypeptide(L)'
;MLIIKNGTLLPMTCESLNADIMIDGGKIAAIEKDLSSENAEVIDASGCFVTPGLIDSHSHIGLMQTGSPERDHNELSDPIAPELRAIDAINPFDCAFAAARSSGVTTCITGPGSINLIGGAFAAVKTTGYVVDDMILRNPAAIKMALGENPKLRYSEQNRSPRSRMAEASIIRKALVRAIEYRNAIEWSEKTNGKLPARDLAMEALLPVLSRELPLKIHVHRADDIATAVRVADEFDVRYTLDHCTEGYLVTELLKKALVKNCQGIIIGPLISYSGKYETAKKIDFKMPLALYEKGIPFAICSDYYENPVELLRVCAALSAAEGLPSYEALKAITINAARITGISDRVGSLCAGKDADIAIFSGDPMDCRSRCLITIIDGNIVYKRSHLT
;
A
#
# COMPACT_ATOMS: atom_id res chain seq x y z
N MET A 1 -25.34 -14.06 -8.44
CA MET A 1 -24.90 -14.82 -7.24
C MET A 1 -23.86 -15.83 -7.68
N LEU A 2 -22.78 -15.99 -6.90
CA LEU A 2 -21.68 -16.92 -7.16
C LEU A 2 -21.39 -17.70 -5.87
N ILE A 3 -21.10 -19.00 -5.96
CA ILE A 3 -20.70 -19.82 -4.81
C ILE A 3 -19.37 -20.48 -5.11
N ILE A 4 -18.38 -20.32 -4.21
CA ILE A 4 -17.11 -21.04 -4.25
C ILE A 4 -17.21 -22.22 -3.28
N LYS A 5 -16.99 -23.44 -3.77
CA LYS A 5 -17.17 -24.69 -3.01
C LYS A 5 -15.88 -25.50 -2.87
N ASN A 6 -15.83 -26.32 -1.83
CA ASN A 6 -14.83 -27.37 -1.63
C ASN A 6 -13.37 -26.88 -1.47
N GLY A 7 -13.12 -25.59 -1.36
CA GLY A 7 -11.79 -25.05 -1.19
C GLY A 7 -11.32 -25.01 0.25
N THR A 8 -10.01 -25.01 0.47
CA THR A 8 -9.41 -24.67 1.76
C THR A 8 -9.37 -23.16 1.91
N LEU A 9 -10.20 -22.59 2.75
CA LEU A 9 -10.25 -21.15 2.98
C LEU A 9 -9.15 -20.71 3.93
N LEU A 10 -8.48 -19.61 3.60
CA LEU A 10 -7.52 -18.89 4.45
C LEU A 10 -8.09 -17.50 4.77
N PRO A 11 -8.95 -17.34 5.78
CA PRO A 11 -9.74 -16.12 5.98
C PRO A 11 -8.95 -14.91 6.46
N MET A 12 -7.72 -15.08 6.96
CA MET A 12 -6.85 -14.06 7.59
C MET A 12 -7.35 -13.52 8.95
N THR A 13 -8.48 -13.98 9.42
CA THR A 13 -9.05 -13.61 10.75
C THR A 13 -9.06 -14.77 11.73
N CYS A 14 -8.96 -16.00 11.25
CA CYS A 14 -8.89 -17.25 12.02
C CYS A 14 -8.04 -18.26 11.24
N GLU A 15 -7.84 -19.43 11.81
CA GLU A 15 -7.17 -20.56 11.15
C GLU A 15 -7.91 -20.97 9.87
N SER A 16 -7.25 -21.79 9.04
CA SER A 16 -7.83 -22.34 7.82
C SER A 16 -9.10 -23.14 8.12
N LEU A 17 -10.08 -23.05 7.25
CA LEU A 17 -11.34 -23.78 7.39
C LEU A 17 -11.84 -24.33 6.05
N ASN A 18 -12.55 -25.45 6.12
CA ASN A 18 -13.28 -26.02 4.98
C ASN A 18 -14.72 -25.54 5.04
N ALA A 19 -15.06 -24.58 4.21
CA ALA A 19 -16.39 -24.00 4.06
C ALA A 19 -16.56 -23.49 2.63
N ASP A 20 -17.79 -23.18 2.26
CA ASP A 20 -18.13 -22.53 1.00
C ASP A 20 -18.27 -21.01 1.22
N ILE A 21 -18.10 -20.25 0.15
CA ILE A 21 -18.31 -18.79 0.14
C ILE A 21 -19.46 -18.47 -0.80
N MET A 22 -20.49 -17.79 -0.30
CA MET A 22 -21.55 -17.20 -1.12
C MET A 22 -21.24 -15.73 -1.38
N ILE A 23 -21.35 -15.34 -2.63
CA ILE A 23 -21.12 -13.97 -3.11
C ILE A 23 -22.40 -13.46 -3.73
N ASP A 24 -22.87 -12.31 -3.25
CA ASP A 24 -24.03 -11.62 -3.78
C ASP A 24 -23.83 -10.11 -3.75
N GLY A 25 -24.29 -9.40 -4.81
CA GLY A 25 -24.16 -7.95 -4.90
C GLY A 25 -22.73 -7.42 -4.73
N GLY A 26 -21.72 -8.18 -5.17
CA GLY A 26 -20.31 -7.79 -5.05
C GLY A 26 -19.70 -8.00 -3.66
N LYS A 27 -20.46 -8.57 -2.72
CA LYS A 27 -20.04 -8.79 -1.33
C LYS A 27 -19.99 -10.28 -0.99
N ILE A 28 -19.19 -10.63 0.01
CA ILE A 28 -19.26 -11.93 0.67
C ILE A 28 -20.55 -11.93 1.50
N ALA A 29 -21.54 -12.72 1.07
CA ALA A 29 -22.82 -12.81 1.75
C ALA A 29 -22.79 -13.79 2.93
N ALA A 30 -22.15 -14.96 2.75
CA ALA A 30 -22.01 -15.98 3.80
C ALA A 30 -20.75 -16.81 3.60
N ILE A 31 -20.25 -17.39 4.70
CA ILE A 31 -19.17 -18.38 4.73
C ILE A 31 -19.62 -19.51 5.65
N GLU A 32 -20.13 -20.59 5.06
CA GLU A 32 -20.72 -21.71 5.78
C GLU A 32 -20.49 -23.00 4.99
N LYS A 33 -20.78 -24.15 5.59
CA LYS A 33 -20.73 -25.45 4.90
C LYS A 33 -21.99 -25.66 4.06
N ASP A 34 -21.84 -26.40 2.98
CA ASP A 34 -22.95 -26.89 2.13
C ASP A 34 -23.87 -25.79 1.58
N LEU A 35 -23.30 -24.60 1.28
CA LEU A 35 -24.07 -23.53 0.67
C LEU A 35 -24.62 -23.93 -0.69
N SER A 36 -25.87 -23.61 -0.96
CA SER A 36 -26.55 -23.88 -2.23
C SER A 36 -27.54 -22.78 -2.58
N SER A 37 -27.73 -22.55 -3.88
CA SER A 37 -28.78 -21.67 -4.42
C SER A 37 -29.14 -22.12 -5.83
N GLU A 38 -30.42 -22.17 -6.18
CA GLU A 38 -30.89 -22.68 -7.46
C GLU A 38 -30.33 -21.92 -8.69
N ASN A 39 -30.00 -20.64 -8.53
CA ASN A 39 -29.54 -19.76 -9.61
C ASN A 39 -28.08 -19.27 -9.44
N ALA A 40 -27.28 -19.91 -8.60
CA ALA A 40 -25.89 -19.52 -8.41
C ALA A 40 -24.98 -20.19 -9.42
N GLU A 41 -24.04 -19.43 -10.01
CA GLU A 41 -22.87 -19.99 -10.65
C GLU A 41 -21.99 -20.64 -9.56
N VAL A 42 -21.46 -21.83 -9.82
CA VAL A 42 -20.63 -22.56 -8.86
C VAL A 42 -19.21 -22.67 -9.39
N ILE A 43 -18.26 -22.25 -8.57
CA ILE A 43 -16.82 -22.53 -8.76
C ILE A 43 -16.44 -23.68 -7.84
N ASP A 44 -16.04 -24.82 -8.40
CA ASP A 44 -15.45 -25.90 -7.64
C ASP A 44 -13.96 -25.60 -7.41
N ALA A 45 -13.61 -25.36 -6.16
CA ALA A 45 -12.24 -25.09 -5.70
C ALA A 45 -11.62 -26.30 -4.99
N SER A 46 -12.06 -27.54 -5.33
CA SER A 46 -11.49 -28.78 -4.78
C SER A 46 -9.99 -28.84 -4.96
N GLY A 47 -9.24 -29.08 -3.87
CA GLY A 47 -7.78 -29.10 -3.86
C GLY A 47 -7.11 -27.73 -3.97
N CYS A 48 -7.87 -26.65 -4.01
CA CYS A 48 -7.38 -25.29 -4.10
C CYS A 48 -7.40 -24.58 -2.74
N PHE A 49 -6.58 -23.53 -2.61
CA PHE A 49 -6.62 -22.59 -1.51
C PHE A 49 -7.34 -21.31 -1.95
N VAL A 50 -8.24 -20.83 -1.09
CA VAL A 50 -9.04 -19.62 -1.32
C VAL A 50 -8.63 -18.57 -0.30
N THR A 51 -8.12 -17.44 -0.78
CA THR A 51 -7.67 -16.33 0.07
C THR A 51 -8.47 -15.06 -0.24
N PRO A 52 -8.49 -14.06 0.66
CA PRO A 52 -8.83 -12.71 0.19
C PRO A 52 -7.87 -12.30 -0.93
N GLY A 53 -8.28 -11.39 -1.78
CA GLY A 53 -7.42 -10.80 -2.78
C GLY A 53 -6.17 -10.20 -2.15
N LEU A 54 -5.03 -10.37 -2.81
CA LEU A 54 -3.76 -9.83 -2.35
C LEU A 54 -3.75 -8.31 -2.50
N ILE A 55 -3.07 -7.62 -1.59
CA ILE A 55 -3.00 -6.16 -1.50
C ILE A 55 -1.55 -5.72 -1.57
N ASP A 56 -1.22 -4.94 -2.59
CA ASP A 56 0.06 -4.25 -2.66
C ASP A 56 -0.02 -2.92 -1.90
N SER A 57 0.62 -2.87 -0.74
CA SER A 57 0.50 -1.76 0.20
C SER A 57 1.31 -0.51 -0.17
N HIS A 58 2.18 -0.60 -1.19
CA HIS A 58 2.92 0.52 -1.77
C HIS A 58 3.34 0.20 -3.20
N SER A 59 2.89 1.02 -4.14
CA SER A 59 3.09 0.81 -5.57
C SER A 59 3.07 2.15 -6.32
N HIS A 60 3.51 2.12 -7.57
CA HIS A 60 3.37 3.21 -8.54
C HIS A 60 2.65 2.72 -9.81
N ILE A 61 1.87 1.65 -9.68
CA ILE A 61 1.12 1.04 -10.79
C ILE A 61 0.18 2.06 -11.44
N GLY A 62 0.14 2.06 -12.75
CA GLY A 62 -0.63 3.01 -13.56
C GLY A 62 0.04 4.37 -13.77
N LEU A 63 1.08 4.72 -12.97
CA LEU A 63 1.85 5.96 -13.09
C LEU A 63 3.19 5.77 -13.80
N MET A 64 3.54 4.53 -14.08
CA MET A 64 4.76 4.12 -14.77
C MET A 64 4.41 3.05 -15.77
N GLN A 65 4.22 3.44 -17.01
CA GLN A 65 3.84 2.50 -18.05
C GLN A 65 5.00 1.56 -18.39
N THR A 66 4.74 0.26 -18.29
CA THR A 66 5.71 -0.78 -18.68
C THR A 66 6.14 -0.58 -20.12
N GLY A 67 7.45 -0.43 -20.34
CA GLY A 67 8.03 -0.26 -21.67
C GLY A 67 7.96 1.16 -22.25
N SER A 68 7.36 2.12 -21.53
CA SER A 68 7.36 3.54 -21.91
C SER A 68 8.47 4.32 -21.17
N PRO A 69 9.06 5.35 -21.79
CA PRO A 69 9.91 6.31 -21.10
C PRO A 69 9.10 7.28 -20.22
N GLU A 70 7.78 7.35 -20.40
CA GLU A 70 6.90 8.23 -19.63
C GLU A 70 6.78 7.77 -18.19
N ARG A 71 6.92 8.72 -17.26
CA ARG A 71 7.00 8.44 -15.82
C ARG A 71 6.32 9.57 -15.05
N ASP A 72 5.03 9.39 -14.77
CA ASP A 72 4.21 10.41 -14.10
C ASP A 72 4.23 10.30 -12.56
N HIS A 73 4.99 9.34 -12.01
CA HIS A 73 5.06 9.13 -10.57
C HIS A 73 5.91 10.18 -9.81
N ASN A 74 6.70 11.02 -10.51
CA ASN A 74 7.56 12.02 -9.87
C ASN A 74 7.47 13.39 -10.55
N GLU A 75 7.04 14.38 -9.79
CA GLU A 75 7.21 15.79 -10.14
C GLU A 75 8.63 16.25 -9.77
N LEU A 76 9.37 16.80 -10.72
CA LEU A 76 10.79 17.10 -10.54
C LEU A 76 11.09 18.59 -10.32
N SER A 77 10.07 19.44 -10.39
CA SER A 77 10.24 20.90 -10.37
C SER A 77 10.20 21.50 -8.95
N ASP A 78 9.45 20.91 -8.03
CA ASP A 78 9.31 21.41 -6.65
C ASP A 78 9.45 20.27 -5.62
N PRO A 79 10.25 20.45 -4.55
CA PRO A 79 10.33 19.46 -3.49
C PRO A 79 9.06 19.33 -2.64
N ILE A 80 8.13 20.29 -2.74
CA ILE A 80 6.88 20.32 -1.98
C ILE A 80 5.70 20.50 -2.96
N ALA A 81 4.98 19.42 -3.21
CA ALA A 81 3.84 19.38 -4.13
C ALA A 81 2.70 18.50 -3.56
N PRO A 82 2.16 18.80 -2.37
CA PRO A 82 1.13 17.97 -1.72
C PRO A 82 -0.22 17.99 -2.45
N GLU A 83 -0.48 18.96 -3.32
CA GLU A 83 -1.71 19.13 -4.11
C GLU A 83 -1.83 18.14 -5.27
N LEU A 84 -0.75 17.47 -5.65
CA LEU A 84 -0.79 16.46 -6.71
C LEU A 84 -1.61 15.25 -6.27
N ARG A 85 -2.33 14.64 -7.22
CA ARG A 85 -3.19 13.48 -6.94
C ARG A 85 -2.88 12.36 -7.91
N ALA A 86 -2.59 11.17 -7.39
CA ALA A 86 -2.34 10.00 -8.23
C ALA A 86 -3.45 9.73 -9.26
N ILE A 87 -4.71 9.96 -8.87
CA ILE A 87 -5.87 9.70 -9.73
C ILE A 87 -5.87 10.53 -11.02
N ASP A 88 -5.16 11.65 -11.06
CA ASP A 88 -5.08 12.50 -12.25
C ASP A 88 -4.11 11.95 -13.33
N ALA A 89 -3.29 10.93 -12.96
CA ALA A 89 -2.28 10.36 -13.84
C ALA A 89 -2.33 8.82 -13.97
N ILE A 90 -3.14 8.13 -13.17
CA ILE A 90 -3.28 6.67 -13.26
C ILE A 90 -3.87 6.31 -14.62
N ASN A 91 -3.14 5.47 -15.38
CA ASN A 91 -3.62 4.86 -16.62
C ASN A 91 -4.22 3.46 -16.33
N PRO A 92 -5.55 3.28 -16.40
CA PRO A 92 -6.20 1.97 -16.15
C PRO A 92 -5.80 0.88 -17.15
N PHE A 93 -5.27 1.25 -18.31
CA PHE A 93 -4.84 0.33 -19.37
C PHE A 93 -3.37 -0.08 -19.28
N ASP A 94 -2.66 0.34 -18.24
CA ASP A 94 -1.31 -0.19 -17.96
C ASP A 94 -1.39 -1.71 -17.82
N CYS A 95 -0.54 -2.43 -18.58
CA CYS A 95 -0.50 -3.90 -18.58
C CYS A 95 -0.17 -4.48 -17.18
N ALA A 96 0.43 -3.71 -16.30
CA ALA A 96 0.68 -4.11 -14.92
C ALA A 96 -0.61 -4.43 -14.15
N PHE A 97 -1.74 -3.79 -14.45
CA PHE A 97 -3.02 -4.16 -13.84
C PHE A 97 -3.48 -5.56 -14.27
N ALA A 98 -3.24 -5.95 -15.52
CA ALA A 98 -3.52 -7.32 -15.98
C ALA A 98 -2.58 -8.33 -15.30
N ALA A 99 -1.29 -8.01 -15.13
CA ALA A 99 -0.32 -8.82 -14.40
C ALA A 99 -0.74 -8.97 -12.91
N ALA A 100 -1.18 -7.90 -12.27
CA ALA A 100 -1.71 -7.92 -10.91
C ALA A 100 -2.88 -8.91 -10.79
N ARG A 101 -3.91 -8.78 -11.64
CA ARG A 101 -5.05 -9.72 -11.66
C ARG A 101 -4.62 -11.15 -11.88
N SER A 102 -3.66 -11.41 -12.77
CA SER A 102 -3.19 -12.76 -13.07
C SER A 102 -2.42 -13.43 -11.92
N SER A 103 -2.02 -12.66 -10.92
CA SER A 103 -1.29 -13.12 -9.72
C SER A 103 -2.13 -13.10 -8.44
N GLY A 104 -3.40 -12.69 -8.52
CA GLY A 104 -4.31 -12.62 -7.38
C GLY A 104 -4.26 -11.28 -6.62
N VAL A 105 -3.54 -10.28 -7.11
CA VAL A 105 -3.53 -8.92 -6.53
C VAL A 105 -4.77 -8.18 -6.99
N THR A 106 -5.66 -7.86 -6.04
CA THR A 106 -6.95 -7.19 -6.31
C THR A 106 -6.93 -5.71 -6.00
N THR A 107 -6.01 -5.27 -5.13
CA THR A 107 -5.93 -3.89 -4.66
C THR A 107 -4.47 -3.43 -4.61
N CYS A 108 -4.22 -2.21 -5.07
CA CYS A 108 -2.93 -1.53 -4.97
C CYS A 108 -3.09 -0.17 -4.31
N ILE A 109 -2.15 0.18 -3.42
CA ILE A 109 -2.01 1.53 -2.90
C ILE A 109 -0.97 2.22 -3.78
N THR A 110 -1.42 3.06 -4.69
CA THR A 110 -0.58 3.67 -5.72
C THR A 110 -0.54 5.19 -5.61
N GLY A 111 0.60 5.78 -5.95
CA GLY A 111 0.77 7.22 -5.83
C GLY A 111 2.17 7.71 -6.18
N PRO A 112 2.50 8.96 -5.80
CA PRO A 112 3.76 9.59 -6.13
C PRO A 112 4.98 8.83 -5.60
N GLY A 113 6.08 8.91 -6.35
CA GLY A 113 7.38 8.40 -5.96
C GLY A 113 8.04 9.20 -4.84
N SER A 114 9.33 8.94 -4.61
CA SER A 114 10.06 9.42 -3.43
C SER A 114 11.08 10.54 -3.74
N ILE A 115 10.92 11.25 -4.85
CA ILE A 115 11.80 12.37 -5.19
C ILE A 115 11.43 13.64 -4.43
N ASN A 116 10.13 13.89 -4.27
CA ASN A 116 9.64 15.05 -3.53
C ASN A 116 9.69 14.78 -2.01
N LEU A 117 10.03 15.80 -1.24
CA LEU A 117 9.98 15.74 0.24
C LEU A 117 8.53 15.59 0.74
N ILE A 118 7.59 16.30 0.12
CA ILE A 118 6.15 16.06 0.20
C ILE A 118 5.65 16.00 -1.23
N GLY A 119 5.11 14.84 -1.65
CA GLY A 119 4.80 14.56 -3.07
C GLY A 119 3.29 14.46 -3.21
N GLY A 120 2.31 14.43 -3.16
CA GLY A 120 0.91 14.33 -3.45
C GLY A 120 0.21 13.13 -2.83
N ALA A 121 -1.05 13.01 -3.18
CA ALA A 121 -1.95 12.03 -2.63
C ALA A 121 -1.82 10.66 -3.31
N PHE A 122 -1.70 9.61 -2.49
CA PHE A 122 -1.94 8.22 -2.86
C PHE A 122 -3.42 7.90 -2.96
N ALA A 123 -3.75 6.94 -3.81
CA ALA A 123 -5.07 6.31 -3.86
C ALA A 123 -4.96 4.81 -3.61
N ALA A 124 -5.97 4.22 -2.98
CA ALA A 124 -6.19 2.78 -2.99
C ALA A 124 -7.13 2.47 -4.15
N VAL A 125 -6.68 1.63 -5.07
CA VAL A 125 -7.43 1.29 -6.28
C VAL A 125 -7.58 -0.22 -6.42
N LYS A 126 -8.71 -0.67 -6.93
CA LYS A 126 -8.90 -2.03 -7.40
C LYS A 126 -8.19 -2.22 -8.74
N THR A 127 -7.67 -3.40 -9.00
CA THR A 127 -6.88 -3.66 -10.21
C THR A 127 -7.73 -3.89 -11.47
N THR A 128 -9.00 -3.56 -11.42
CA THR A 128 -9.96 -3.67 -12.53
C THR A 128 -10.76 -2.38 -12.69
N GLY A 129 -11.05 -1.99 -13.92
CA GLY A 129 -11.77 -0.79 -14.30
C GLY A 129 -11.30 -0.27 -15.66
N TYR A 130 -12.07 0.64 -16.25
CA TYR A 130 -11.76 1.29 -17.54
C TYR A 130 -11.46 2.78 -17.38
N VAL A 131 -11.91 3.38 -16.30
CA VAL A 131 -11.56 4.73 -15.85
C VAL A 131 -11.16 4.66 -14.38
N VAL A 132 -10.26 5.55 -13.96
CA VAL A 132 -9.72 5.51 -12.59
C VAL A 132 -10.81 5.66 -11.53
N ASP A 133 -11.83 6.46 -11.81
CA ASP A 133 -12.94 6.71 -10.87
C ASP A 133 -13.68 5.42 -10.49
N ASP A 134 -13.83 4.47 -11.42
CA ASP A 134 -14.45 3.15 -11.17
C ASP A 134 -13.53 2.21 -10.38
N MET A 135 -12.23 2.50 -10.32
CA MET A 135 -11.24 1.69 -9.62
C MET A 135 -11.04 2.13 -8.16
N ILE A 136 -11.51 3.31 -7.78
CA ILE A 136 -11.23 3.90 -6.47
C ILE A 136 -11.89 3.10 -5.34
N LEU A 137 -11.06 2.55 -4.45
CA LEU A 137 -11.48 2.01 -3.17
C LEU A 137 -11.44 3.09 -2.07
N ARG A 138 -10.38 3.94 -2.08
CA ARG A 138 -10.21 5.08 -1.19
C ARG A 138 -9.33 6.15 -1.84
N ASN A 139 -9.79 7.41 -1.85
CA ASN A 139 -9.05 8.56 -2.36
C ASN A 139 -9.43 9.85 -1.60
N PRO A 140 -8.45 10.58 -1.05
CA PRO A 140 -7.05 10.20 -0.88
C PRO A 140 -6.87 9.08 0.16
N ALA A 141 -5.83 8.25 0.01
CA ALA A 141 -5.47 7.21 0.97
C ALA A 141 -4.36 7.67 1.94
N ALA A 142 -3.42 8.47 1.47
CA ALA A 142 -2.31 9.06 2.24
C ALA A 142 -1.69 10.22 1.45
N ILE A 143 -0.86 11.05 2.11
CA ILE A 143 0.03 12.02 1.44
C ILE A 143 1.46 11.47 1.47
N LYS A 144 2.13 11.44 0.32
CA LYS A 144 3.54 11.03 0.22
C LYS A 144 4.46 12.00 0.92
N MET A 145 5.39 11.45 1.68
CA MET A 145 6.56 12.14 2.19
C MET A 145 7.81 11.28 1.94
N ALA A 146 8.98 11.87 1.76
CA ALA A 146 10.23 11.14 1.59
C ALA A 146 11.39 11.84 2.27
N LEU A 147 12.31 11.04 2.82
CA LEU A 147 13.58 11.47 3.42
C LEU A 147 14.71 10.57 2.89
N GLY A 148 15.90 11.11 2.89
CA GLY A 148 17.14 10.37 2.62
C GLY A 148 17.68 10.55 1.21
N GLU A 149 18.15 9.47 0.61
CA GLU A 149 18.98 9.53 -0.60
C GLU A 149 18.25 10.14 -1.80
N ASN A 150 16.97 9.76 -2.03
CA ASN A 150 16.25 10.11 -3.25
C ASN A 150 16.07 11.62 -3.44
N PRO A 151 15.43 12.35 -2.51
CA PRO A 151 15.26 13.80 -2.69
C PRO A 151 16.60 14.54 -2.64
N LYS A 152 17.52 14.13 -1.74
CA LYS A 152 18.83 14.76 -1.62
C LYS A 152 19.64 14.69 -2.92
N LEU A 153 19.76 13.52 -3.54
CA LEU A 153 20.53 13.35 -4.76
C LEU A 153 19.89 14.11 -5.92
N ARG A 154 18.59 13.93 -6.11
CA ARG A 154 17.89 14.52 -7.26
C ARG A 154 17.98 16.04 -7.31
N TYR A 155 17.71 16.71 -6.18
CA TYR A 155 17.81 18.17 -6.14
C TYR A 155 19.26 18.67 -6.11
N SER A 156 20.19 17.90 -5.55
CA SER A 156 21.62 18.22 -5.64
C SER A 156 22.14 18.22 -7.08
N GLU A 157 21.72 17.24 -7.90
CA GLU A 157 22.07 17.18 -9.32
C GLU A 157 21.61 18.42 -10.11
N GLN A 158 20.50 19.01 -9.68
CA GLN A 158 19.94 20.24 -10.26
C GLN A 158 20.51 21.52 -9.61
N ASN A 159 21.50 21.43 -8.74
CA ASN A 159 22.00 22.55 -7.91
C ASN A 159 20.90 23.24 -7.08
N ARG A 160 19.87 22.51 -6.66
CA ARG A 160 18.73 22.98 -5.86
C ARG A 160 18.74 22.37 -4.47
N SER A 161 17.96 22.94 -3.56
CA SER A 161 17.70 22.39 -2.21
C SER A 161 16.54 21.34 -2.30
N PRO A 162 16.62 20.22 -1.52
CA PRO A 162 17.61 19.94 -0.47
C PRO A 162 18.93 19.36 -1.00
N ARG A 163 20.03 19.69 -0.33
CA ARG A 163 21.37 19.09 -0.57
C ARG A 163 21.91 18.35 0.65
N SER A 164 21.17 18.35 1.74
CA SER A 164 21.52 17.67 2.98
C SER A 164 20.28 17.19 3.72
N ARG A 165 20.41 16.16 4.57
CA ARG A 165 19.33 15.67 5.45
C ARG A 165 18.78 16.74 6.39
N MET A 166 19.63 17.68 6.82
CA MET A 166 19.18 18.84 7.61
C MET A 166 18.23 19.74 6.81
N ALA A 167 18.54 19.97 5.51
CA ALA A 167 17.70 20.76 4.63
C ALA A 167 16.36 20.05 4.34
N GLU A 168 16.35 18.72 4.16
CA GLU A 168 15.14 17.93 4.00
C GLU A 168 14.17 18.15 5.16
N ALA A 169 14.63 17.88 6.39
CA ALA A 169 13.83 18.07 7.59
C ALA A 169 13.36 19.53 7.79
N SER A 170 14.21 20.51 7.45
CA SER A 170 13.85 21.92 7.53
C SER A 170 12.76 22.31 6.54
N ILE A 171 12.83 21.84 5.29
CA ILE A 171 11.84 22.16 4.26
C ILE A 171 10.49 21.52 4.60
N ILE A 172 10.47 20.26 5.06
CA ILE A 172 9.25 19.58 5.52
C ILE A 172 8.60 20.36 6.65
N ARG A 173 9.38 20.76 7.68
CA ARG A 173 8.85 21.57 8.78
C ARG A 173 8.23 22.89 8.31
N LYS A 174 8.92 23.57 7.37
CA LYS A 174 8.39 24.82 6.80
C LYS A 174 7.05 24.62 6.12
N ALA A 175 6.88 23.51 5.36
CA ALA A 175 5.61 23.21 4.72
C ALA A 175 4.49 22.96 5.73
N LEU A 176 4.76 22.15 6.77
CA LEU A 176 3.78 21.87 7.83
C LEU A 176 3.43 23.10 8.67
N VAL A 177 4.42 23.95 8.98
CA VAL A 177 4.16 25.24 9.67
C VAL A 177 3.27 26.15 8.82
N ARG A 178 3.56 26.30 7.52
CA ARG A 178 2.71 27.07 6.61
C ARG A 178 1.27 26.55 6.55
N ALA A 179 1.09 25.22 6.54
CA ALA A 179 -0.24 24.63 6.57
C ALA A 179 -0.99 24.92 7.89
N ILE A 180 -0.29 24.93 9.02
CA ILE A 180 -0.85 25.34 10.32
C ILE A 180 -1.25 26.81 10.29
N GLU A 181 -0.39 27.70 9.77
CA GLU A 181 -0.68 29.13 9.63
C GLU A 181 -1.90 29.36 8.73
N TYR A 182 -1.99 28.64 7.63
CA TYR A 182 -3.13 28.69 6.72
C TYR A 182 -4.43 28.25 7.40
N ARG A 183 -4.42 27.12 8.12
CA ARG A 183 -5.55 26.66 8.94
C ARG A 183 -5.98 27.72 9.97
N ASN A 184 -5.03 28.25 10.72
CA ASN A 184 -5.31 29.26 11.74
C ASN A 184 -5.92 30.55 11.14
N ALA A 185 -5.49 30.94 9.93
CA ALA A 185 -6.05 32.09 9.22
C ALA A 185 -7.50 31.82 8.78
N ILE A 186 -7.83 30.62 8.35
CA ILE A 186 -9.23 30.22 8.03
C ILE A 186 -10.08 30.30 9.30
N GLU A 187 -9.66 29.63 10.38
CA GLU A 187 -10.40 29.60 11.66
C GLU A 187 -10.61 30.99 12.26
N TRP A 188 -9.59 31.86 12.17
CA TRP A 188 -9.69 33.23 12.61
C TRP A 188 -10.72 34.02 11.80
N SER A 189 -10.69 33.91 10.48
CA SER A 189 -11.63 34.58 9.59
C SER A 189 -13.07 34.15 9.85
N GLU A 190 -13.31 32.87 10.08
CA GLU A 190 -14.63 32.32 10.41
C GLU A 190 -15.13 32.85 11.76
N LYS A 191 -14.28 32.86 12.79
CA LYS A 191 -14.63 33.37 14.15
C LYS A 191 -14.91 34.88 14.19
N THR A 192 -14.25 35.64 13.31
CA THR A 192 -14.35 37.11 13.30
C THR A 192 -15.27 37.62 12.19
N ASN A 193 -15.91 36.76 11.40
CA ASN A 193 -16.62 37.15 10.18
C ASN A 193 -15.74 37.96 9.21
N GLY A 194 -14.44 37.68 9.22
CA GLY A 194 -13.44 38.36 8.42
C GLY A 194 -13.34 37.78 6.99
N LYS A 195 -12.42 38.38 6.21
CA LYS A 195 -12.14 37.89 4.86
C LYS A 195 -11.30 36.60 4.94
N LEU A 196 -11.74 35.52 4.28
CA LEU A 196 -10.98 34.30 4.15
C LEU A 196 -9.64 34.55 3.44
N PRO A 197 -8.57 33.82 3.80
CA PRO A 197 -7.32 33.87 3.04
C PRO A 197 -7.53 33.41 1.58
N ALA A 198 -6.63 33.82 0.69
CA ALA A 198 -6.61 33.29 -0.67
C ALA A 198 -6.40 31.77 -0.62
N ARG A 199 -7.07 31.03 -1.50
CA ARG A 199 -6.90 29.57 -1.57
C ARG A 199 -5.47 29.21 -1.94
N ASP A 200 -4.92 28.24 -1.20
CA ASP A 200 -3.61 27.62 -1.45
C ASP A 200 -3.83 26.10 -1.47
N LEU A 201 -3.88 25.52 -2.68
CA LEU A 201 -4.18 24.10 -2.87
C LEU A 201 -3.14 23.19 -2.20
N ALA A 202 -1.88 23.63 -2.15
CA ALA A 202 -0.82 22.90 -1.47
C ALA A 202 -1.05 22.85 0.05
N MET A 203 -1.46 23.95 0.64
CA MET A 203 -1.78 23.98 2.07
C MET A 203 -3.09 23.25 2.37
N GLU A 204 -4.12 23.42 1.53
CA GLU A 204 -5.38 22.68 1.66
C GLU A 204 -5.17 21.16 1.66
N ALA A 205 -4.28 20.62 0.82
CA ALA A 205 -3.96 19.20 0.77
C ALA A 205 -3.33 18.67 2.07
N LEU A 206 -2.69 19.53 2.87
CA LEU A 206 -2.08 19.16 4.15
C LEU A 206 -3.03 19.29 5.34
N LEU A 207 -4.17 19.98 5.23
CA LEU A 207 -5.12 20.13 6.34
C LEU A 207 -5.62 18.78 6.88
N PRO A 208 -6.02 17.79 6.06
CA PRO A 208 -6.42 16.47 6.54
C PRO A 208 -5.30 15.70 7.25
N VAL A 209 -4.03 15.99 6.93
CA VAL A 209 -2.88 15.43 7.66
C VAL A 209 -2.79 16.03 9.06
N LEU A 210 -2.93 17.34 9.17
CA LEU A 210 -2.88 18.07 10.45
C LEU A 210 -4.10 17.79 11.35
N SER A 211 -5.26 17.43 10.77
CA SER A 211 -6.44 16.98 11.52
C SER A 211 -6.40 15.48 11.85
N ARG A 212 -5.34 14.76 11.44
CA ARG A 212 -5.17 13.32 11.66
C ARG A 212 -6.17 12.43 10.92
N GLU A 213 -6.90 12.96 9.94
CA GLU A 213 -7.82 12.20 9.07
C GLU A 213 -7.04 11.39 8.04
N LEU A 214 -5.97 11.98 7.50
CA LEU A 214 -5.14 11.40 6.47
C LEU A 214 -3.71 11.15 6.98
N PRO A 215 -3.12 9.96 6.82
CA PRO A 215 -1.74 9.72 7.23
C PRO A 215 -0.72 10.25 6.22
N LEU A 216 0.48 10.54 6.69
CA LEU A 216 1.67 10.61 5.84
C LEU A 216 2.17 9.19 5.51
N LYS A 217 2.55 8.96 4.26
CA LYS A 217 3.19 7.73 3.77
C LYS A 217 4.67 8.03 3.53
N ILE A 218 5.52 7.66 4.50
CA ILE A 218 6.89 8.17 4.60
C ILE A 218 7.90 7.16 4.07
N HIS A 219 8.49 7.44 2.91
CA HIS A 219 9.62 6.71 2.36
C HIS A 219 10.89 6.99 3.17
N VAL A 220 11.47 5.95 3.76
CA VAL A 220 12.73 5.99 4.51
C VAL A 220 13.45 4.65 4.44
N HIS A 221 14.77 4.68 4.44
CA HIS A 221 15.62 3.47 4.42
C HIS A 221 16.56 3.38 5.63
N ARG A 222 17.38 4.41 5.86
CA ARG A 222 18.39 4.41 6.91
C ARG A 222 17.83 4.64 8.29
N ALA A 223 18.47 4.09 9.29
CA ALA A 223 18.05 4.19 10.69
C ALA A 223 17.99 5.66 11.20
N ASP A 224 18.91 6.52 10.74
CA ASP A 224 18.91 7.95 11.09
C ASP A 224 17.80 8.74 10.38
N ASP A 225 17.45 8.38 9.13
CA ASP A 225 16.31 8.95 8.41
C ASP A 225 14.98 8.48 9.02
N ILE A 226 14.89 7.20 9.43
CA ILE A 226 13.75 6.65 10.18
C ILE A 226 13.55 7.46 11.48
N ALA A 227 14.62 7.68 12.25
CA ALA A 227 14.52 8.45 13.47
C ALA A 227 14.13 9.92 13.23
N THR A 228 14.55 10.50 12.11
CA THR A 228 14.16 11.86 11.72
C THR A 228 12.69 11.92 11.28
N ALA A 229 12.21 10.92 10.52
CA ALA A 229 10.81 10.81 10.12
C ALA A 229 9.88 10.75 11.34
N VAL A 230 10.20 9.85 12.30
CA VAL A 230 9.46 9.71 13.57
C VAL A 230 9.46 11.04 14.33
N ARG A 231 10.62 11.69 14.47
CA ARG A 231 10.75 12.97 15.19
C ARG A 231 9.88 14.07 14.57
N VAL A 232 9.91 14.21 13.24
CA VAL A 232 9.11 15.23 12.54
C VAL A 232 7.62 14.92 12.66
N ALA A 233 7.20 13.68 12.45
CA ALA A 233 5.80 13.31 12.59
C ALA A 233 5.28 13.49 14.02
N ASP A 234 6.08 13.18 15.03
CA ASP A 234 5.75 13.40 16.45
C ASP A 234 5.70 14.89 16.82
N GLU A 235 6.56 15.72 16.22
CA GLU A 235 6.59 17.18 16.43
C GLU A 235 5.28 17.86 15.99
N PHE A 236 4.69 17.36 14.90
CA PHE A 236 3.43 17.89 14.36
C PHE A 236 2.19 17.08 14.72
N ASP A 237 2.34 16.03 15.53
CA ASP A 237 1.28 15.12 15.97
C ASP A 237 0.45 14.55 14.79
N VAL A 238 1.11 14.13 13.72
CA VAL A 238 0.47 13.59 12.52
C VAL A 238 0.57 12.06 12.46
N ARG A 239 -0.46 11.40 11.88
CA ARG A 239 -0.46 9.95 11.64
C ARG A 239 0.41 9.61 10.44
N TYR A 240 1.09 8.45 10.48
CA TYR A 240 1.96 8.05 9.37
C TYR A 240 2.18 6.53 9.28
N THR A 241 2.66 6.09 8.11
CA THR A 241 3.34 4.79 7.90
C THR A 241 4.82 5.05 7.61
N LEU A 242 5.68 4.07 7.92
CA LEU A 242 7.07 4.06 7.48
C LEU A 242 7.22 3.03 6.36
N ASP A 243 7.57 3.52 5.18
CA ASP A 243 7.67 2.67 4.00
C ASP A 243 9.13 2.33 3.71
N HIS A 244 9.35 1.09 3.24
CA HIS A 244 10.64 0.43 3.02
C HIS A 244 11.36 0.10 4.33
N CYS A 245 11.69 1.07 5.15
CA CYS A 245 12.23 0.93 6.49
C CYS A 245 13.40 -0.07 6.57
N THR A 246 14.28 -0.07 5.57
CA THR A 246 15.30 -1.10 5.30
C THR A 246 16.23 -1.38 6.48
N GLU A 247 16.61 -0.36 7.26
CA GLU A 247 17.41 -0.48 8.50
C GLU A 247 16.55 -0.46 9.78
N GLY A 248 15.23 -0.68 9.66
CA GLY A 248 14.32 -0.68 10.81
C GLY A 248 14.68 -1.66 11.92
N TYR A 249 15.33 -2.79 11.55
CA TYR A 249 15.83 -3.77 12.52
C TYR A 249 16.87 -3.19 13.50
N LEU A 250 17.58 -2.13 13.13
CA LEU A 250 18.53 -1.44 14.01
C LEU A 250 17.85 -0.53 15.05
N VAL A 251 16.59 -0.16 14.83
CA VAL A 251 15.85 0.83 15.64
C VAL A 251 14.48 0.31 16.11
N THR A 252 14.36 -0.98 16.35
CA THR A 252 13.10 -1.63 16.73
C THR A 252 12.44 -1.03 17.97
N GLU A 253 13.20 -0.59 18.97
CA GLU A 253 12.66 0.06 20.17
C GLU A 253 12.08 1.45 19.85
N LEU A 254 12.64 2.18 18.89
CA LEU A 254 12.06 3.42 18.37
C LEU A 254 10.74 3.13 17.64
N LEU A 255 10.73 2.09 16.78
CA LEU A 255 9.54 1.69 16.04
C LEU A 255 8.38 1.30 16.98
N LYS A 256 8.65 0.55 18.04
CA LYS A 256 7.65 0.23 19.07
C LYS A 256 7.05 1.48 19.72
N LYS A 257 7.91 2.45 20.10
CA LYS A 257 7.45 3.73 20.66
C LYS A 257 6.60 4.52 19.66
N ALA A 258 7.00 4.52 18.39
CA ALA A 258 6.29 5.19 17.31
C ALA A 258 4.87 4.62 17.10
N LEU A 259 4.73 3.28 17.16
CA LEU A 259 3.45 2.57 17.01
C LEU A 259 2.44 2.88 18.15
N VAL A 260 2.93 3.17 19.34
CA VAL A 260 2.07 3.59 20.47
C VAL A 260 1.51 4.99 20.25
N LYS A 261 2.17 5.84 19.46
CA LYS A 261 1.76 7.22 19.22
C LYS A 261 0.99 7.39 17.91
N ASN A 262 1.73 7.50 16.82
CA ASN A 262 1.23 8.03 15.55
C ASN A 262 1.49 7.12 14.35
N CYS A 263 2.42 6.15 14.47
CA CYS A 263 2.76 5.21 13.41
C CYS A 263 1.67 4.13 13.29
N GLN A 264 1.13 3.95 12.09
CA GLN A 264 0.10 2.94 11.83
C GLN A 264 0.67 1.55 11.50
N GLY A 265 1.94 1.49 11.13
CA GLY A 265 2.65 0.28 10.78
C GLY A 265 3.81 0.52 9.82
N ILE A 266 4.52 -0.56 9.53
CA ILE A 266 5.70 -0.58 8.67
C ILE A 266 5.33 -1.28 7.36
N ILE A 267 5.74 -0.71 6.22
CA ILE A 267 5.58 -1.33 4.90
C ILE A 267 6.96 -1.67 4.37
N ILE A 268 7.23 -2.95 4.18
CA ILE A 268 8.55 -3.47 3.79
C ILE A 268 8.54 -3.80 2.31
N GLY A 269 9.59 -3.45 1.62
CA GLY A 269 9.81 -3.71 0.19
C GLY A 269 10.45 -2.51 -0.51
N PRO A 270 10.92 -2.67 -1.75
CA PRO A 270 10.98 -3.91 -2.52
C PRO A 270 11.98 -4.89 -1.92
N LEU A 271 11.71 -6.20 -1.99
CA LEU A 271 12.60 -7.22 -1.41
C LEU A 271 13.53 -7.89 -2.45
N ILE A 272 13.25 -7.75 -3.74
CA ILE A 272 14.02 -8.36 -4.84
C ILE A 272 14.83 -7.31 -5.62
N SER A 273 14.70 -6.02 -5.28
CA SER A 273 15.30 -4.94 -6.06
C SER A 273 16.83 -4.94 -6.01
N TYR A 274 17.42 -4.71 -7.19
CA TYR A 274 18.83 -4.40 -7.39
C TYR A 274 19.02 -2.96 -7.86
N SER A 275 18.07 -2.07 -7.61
CA SER A 275 18.20 -0.68 -8.00
C SER A 275 19.49 -0.11 -7.41
N GLY A 276 20.30 0.56 -8.24
CA GLY A 276 21.66 1.00 -7.92
C GLY A 276 21.76 2.09 -6.85
N LYS A 277 20.80 2.16 -5.94
CA LYS A 277 20.85 3.03 -4.75
C LYS A 277 21.82 2.44 -3.75
N TYR A 278 22.95 3.12 -3.56
CA TYR A 278 24.06 2.64 -2.76
C TYR A 278 23.67 2.32 -1.30
N GLU A 279 22.75 3.10 -0.72
CA GLU A 279 22.36 2.97 0.68
C GLU A 279 21.40 1.80 0.93
N THR A 280 20.64 1.36 -0.07
CA THR A 280 19.58 0.37 0.07
C THR A 280 19.93 -1.01 -0.46
N ALA A 281 20.61 -1.09 -1.62
CA ALA A 281 20.83 -2.34 -2.34
C ALA A 281 21.59 -3.41 -1.55
N LYS A 282 22.49 -3.00 -0.63
CA LYS A 282 23.28 -3.92 0.20
C LYS A 282 22.60 -4.41 1.47
N LYS A 283 21.42 -3.87 1.82
CA LYS A 283 20.78 -4.06 3.12
C LYS A 283 19.34 -4.57 3.01
N ILE A 284 18.86 -4.77 1.80
CA ILE A 284 17.59 -5.49 1.56
C ILE A 284 17.82 -6.93 1.99
N ASP A 285 16.98 -7.41 2.90
CA ASP A 285 17.07 -8.76 3.45
C ASP A 285 15.66 -9.34 3.64
N PHE A 286 15.42 -10.53 3.13
CA PHE A 286 14.19 -11.28 3.33
C PHE A 286 13.92 -11.64 4.78
N LYS A 287 14.92 -11.53 5.67
CA LYS A 287 14.78 -11.69 7.14
C LYS A 287 14.15 -10.48 7.83
N MET A 288 14.08 -9.34 7.17
CA MET A 288 13.53 -8.13 7.78
C MET A 288 12.09 -8.32 8.28
N PRO A 289 11.16 -8.96 7.53
CA PRO A 289 9.83 -9.29 8.03
C PRO A 289 9.85 -10.17 9.29
N LEU A 290 10.72 -11.19 9.35
CA LEU A 290 10.89 -12.03 10.54
C LEU A 290 11.36 -11.20 11.75
N ALA A 291 12.34 -10.32 11.57
CA ALA A 291 12.85 -9.47 12.63
C ALA A 291 11.77 -8.54 13.24
N LEU A 292 10.86 -8.02 12.42
CA LEU A 292 9.72 -7.23 12.90
C LEU A 292 8.68 -8.12 13.61
N TYR A 293 8.39 -9.29 13.04
CA TYR A 293 7.44 -10.26 13.61
C TYR A 293 7.87 -10.68 15.03
N GLU A 294 9.13 -11.08 15.23
CA GLU A 294 9.69 -11.46 16.53
C GLU A 294 9.62 -10.33 17.57
N LYS A 295 9.58 -9.09 17.13
CA LYS A 295 9.43 -7.91 18.00
C LYS A 295 7.99 -7.48 18.21
N GLY A 296 7.01 -8.16 17.58
CA GLY A 296 5.58 -7.80 17.66
C GLY A 296 5.25 -6.48 16.96
N ILE A 297 6.06 -6.09 15.96
CA ILE A 297 5.85 -4.87 15.16
C ILE A 297 4.98 -5.21 13.96
N PRO A 298 3.79 -4.60 13.79
CA PRO A 298 2.92 -4.84 12.66
C PRO A 298 3.56 -4.35 11.35
N PHE A 299 3.52 -5.19 10.32
CA PHE A 299 4.09 -4.87 9.01
C PHE A 299 3.24 -5.41 7.87
N ALA A 300 3.42 -4.81 6.71
CA ALA A 300 2.98 -5.30 5.40
C ALA A 300 4.18 -5.42 4.46
N ILE A 301 4.01 -6.21 3.39
CA ILE A 301 4.99 -6.34 2.31
C ILE A 301 4.41 -5.67 1.06
N CYS A 302 5.26 -4.96 0.30
CA CYS A 302 4.90 -4.31 -0.96
C CYS A 302 5.83 -4.72 -2.11
N SER A 303 5.37 -4.50 -3.34
CA SER A 303 6.22 -4.65 -4.52
C SER A 303 7.08 -3.42 -4.79
N ASP A 304 6.57 -2.24 -4.42
CA ASP A 304 7.14 -0.97 -4.87
C ASP A 304 7.25 -0.93 -6.40
N TYR A 305 6.17 -1.43 -7.07
CA TYR A 305 6.15 -1.44 -8.54
C TYR A 305 6.48 -0.02 -9.05
N TYR A 306 7.48 0.13 -9.84
CA TYR A 306 8.12 -0.79 -10.79
C TYR A 306 9.41 -1.50 -10.27
N GLU A 307 9.88 -1.20 -9.06
CA GLU A 307 11.13 -1.81 -8.54
C GLU A 307 11.03 -3.34 -8.54
N ASN A 308 9.90 -3.89 -8.10
CA ASN A 308 9.52 -5.29 -8.32
C ASN A 308 8.25 -5.35 -9.18
N PRO A 309 8.17 -6.25 -10.16
CA PRO A 309 6.92 -6.58 -10.81
C PRO A 309 5.83 -6.94 -9.79
N VAL A 310 4.61 -6.38 -9.96
CA VAL A 310 3.52 -6.55 -9.00
C VAL A 310 3.12 -8.01 -8.82
N GLU A 311 3.25 -8.82 -9.86
CA GLU A 311 3.01 -10.27 -9.84
C GLU A 311 3.97 -11.04 -8.93
N LEU A 312 5.10 -10.45 -8.54
CA LEU A 312 6.05 -11.04 -7.60
C LEU A 312 5.76 -10.72 -6.13
N LEU A 313 4.71 -9.94 -5.83
CA LEU A 313 4.33 -9.60 -4.44
C LEU A 313 4.24 -10.86 -3.56
N ARG A 314 3.54 -11.89 -4.03
CA ARG A 314 3.42 -13.17 -3.32
C ARG A 314 4.76 -13.88 -3.16
N VAL A 315 5.63 -13.79 -4.16
CA VAL A 315 6.97 -14.40 -4.11
C VAL A 315 7.84 -13.71 -3.05
N CYS A 316 7.77 -12.40 -2.91
CA CYS A 316 8.45 -11.67 -1.83
C CYS A 316 8.02 -12.17 -0.45
N ALA A 317 6.71 -12.38 -0.24
CA ALA A 317 6.19 -12.94 1.01
C ALA A 317 6.67 -14.39 1.23
N ALA A 318 6.65 -15.22 0.19
CA ALA A 318 7.11 -16.62 0.26
C ALA A 318 8.62 -16.72 0.57
N LEU A 319 9.46 -15.84 0.02
CA LEU A 319 10.89 -15.80 0.34
C LEU A 319 11.13 -15.39 1.79
N SER A 320 10.32 -14.47 2.33
CA SER A 320 10.37 -14.14 3.76
C SER A 320 9.95 -15.33 4.65
N ALA A 321 8.99 -16.14 4.18
CA ALA A 321 8.62 -17.38 4.87
C ALA A 321 9.76 -18.42 4.82
N ALA A 322 10.51 -18.51 3.73
CA ALA A 322 11.69 -19.37 3.63
C ALA A 322 12.82 -18.96 4.61
N GLU A 323 12.86 -17.70 5.01
CA GLU A 323 13.79 -17.19 6.04
C GLU A 323 13.28 -17.33 7.47
N GLY A 324 12.14 -18.03 7.66
CA GLY A 324 11.61 -18.39 8.99
C GLY A 324 10.37 -17.62 9.44
N LEU A 325 9.86 -16.67 8.68
CA LEU A 325 8.57 -16.05 8.99
C LEU A 325 7.46 -17.10 8.83
N PRO A 326 6.54 -17.30 9.80
CA PRO A 326 5.44 -18.23 9.62
C PRO A 326 4.65 -17.93 8.32
N SER A 327 4.39 -18.94 7.49
CA SER A 327 3.74 -18.77 6.18
C SER A 327 2.41 -18.02 6.25
N TYR A 328 1.63 -18.24 7.31
CA TYR A 328 0.37 -17.54 7.53
C TYR A 328 0.58 -16.05 7.83
N GLU A 329 1.63 -15.68 8.55
CA GLU A 329 1.99 -14.28 8.81
C GLU A 329 2.54 -13.59 7.55
N ALA A 330 3.28 -14.33 6.70
CA ALA A 330 3.70 -13.84 5.41
C ALA A 330 2.50 -13.52 4.50
N LEU A 331 1.48 -14.39 4.50
CA LEU A 331 0.24 -14.16 3.75
C LEU A 331 -0.57 -12.99 4.34
N LYS A 332 -0.63 -12.85 5.66
CA LYS A 332 -1.26 -11.68 6.31
C LYS A 332 -0.58 -10.38 5.92
N ALA A 333 0.74 -10.37 5.71
CA ALA A 333 1.49 -9.16 5.35
C ALA A 333 1.12 -8.59 3.97
N ILE A 334 0.57 -9.42 3.08
CA ILE A 334 0.08 -9.02 1.75
C ILE A 334 -1.45 -9.09 1.62
N THR A 335 -2.17 -9.15 2.74
CA THR A 335 -3.64 -9.19 2.81
C THR A 335 -4.14 -8.31 3.96
N ILE A 336 -4.53 -8.89 5.09
CA ILE A 336 -5.18 -8.16 6.19
C ILE A 336 -4.28 -7.12 6.86
N ASN A 337 -2.96 -7.37 7.00
CA ASN A 337 -2.06 -6.38 7.58
C ASN A 337 -1.87 -5.20 6.63
N ALA A 338 -1.70 -5.46 5.32
CA ALA A 338 -1.68 -4.42 4.29
C ALA A 338 -2.95 -3.56 4.35
N ALA A 339 -4.12 -4.20 4.43
CA ALA A 339 -5.41 -3.50 4.54
C ALA A 339 -5.52 -2.65 5.81
N ARG A 340 -5.07 -3.17 6.97
CA ARG A 340 -5.12 -2.44 8.26
C ARG A 340 -4.19 -1.23 8.25
N ILE A 341 -2.94 -1.42 7.82
CA ILE A 341 -1.92 -0.36 7.80
C ILE A 341 -2.32 0.77 6.84
N THR A 342 -2.99 0.44 5.74
CA THR A 342 -3.42 1.42 4.73
C THR A 342 -4.86 1.93 4.91
N GLY A 343 -5.55 1.46 5.97
CA GLY A 343 -6.85 1.97 6.39
C GLY A 343 -8.03 1.57 5.48
N ILE A 344 -7.97 0.37 4.87
CA ILE A 344 -9.01 -0.18 4.00
C ILE A 344 -9.55 -1.53 4.48
N SER A 345 -9.25 -1.90 5.73
CA SER A 345 -9.59 -3.22 6.27
C SER A 345 -11.05 -3.44 6.58
N ASP A 346 -11.86 -2.40 6.56
CA ASP A 346 -13.32 -2.46 6.60
C ASP A 346 -13.92 -3.07 5.32
N ARG A 347 -13.25 -2.87 4.18
CA ARG A 347 -13.70 -3.30 2.86
C ARG A 347 -13.06 -4.62 2.41
N VAL A 348 -11.72 -4.76 2.54
CA VAL A 348 -10.91 -5.83 1.93
C VAL A 348 -9.92 -6.47 2.90
N GLY A 349 -9.12 -7.43 2.44
CA GLY A 349 -7.99 -8.04 3.16
C GLY A 349 -8.33 -9.24 4.04
N SER A 350 -9.59 -9.64 4.16
CA SER A 350 -10.00 -10.88 4.83
C SER A 350 -11.29 -11.43 4.25
N LEU A 351 -11.49 -12.74 4.33
CA LEU A 351 -12.77 -13.37 4.00
C LEU A 351 -13.69 -13.24 5.20
N CYS A 352 -14.60 -12.27 5.14
CA CYS A 352 -15.64 -12.04 6.15
C CYS A 352 -16.91 -11.58 5.47
N ALA A 353 -18.07 -12.03 5.97
CA ALA A 353 -19.38 -11.57 5.49
C ALA A 353 -19.47 -10.03 5.58
N GLY A 354 -20.06 -9.42 4.57
CA GLY A 354 -20.21 -7.97 4.41
C GLY A 354 -19.05 -7.26 3.72
N LYS A 355 -17.86 -7.86 3.63
CA LYS A 355 -16.74 -7.30 2.87
C LYS A 355 -16.89 -7.47 1.37
N ASP A 356 -16.12 -6.69 0.63
CA ASP A 356 -16.05 -6.83 -0.83
C ASP A 356 -15.60 -8.25 -1.19
N ALA A 357 -16.22 -8.84 -2.18
CA ALA A 357 -15.86 -10.16 -2.68
C ALA A 357 -14.63 -10.07 -3.59
N ASP A 358 -13.49 -9.68 -2.97
CA ASP A 358 -12.16 -9.67 -3.56
C ASP A 358 -11.44 -10.94 -3.11
N ILE A 359 -11.29 -11.90 -4.03
CA ILE A 359 -10.88 -13.28 -3.70
C ILE A 359 -9.88 -13.77 -4.75
N ALA A 360 -8.85 -14.49 -4.28
CA ALA A 360 -7.92 -15.21 -5.13
C ALA A 360 -7.95 -16.72 -4.83
N ILE A 361 -8.01 -17.54 -5.89
CA ILE A 361 -8.01 -19.01 -5.79
C ILE A 361 -6.70 -19.52 -6.37
N PHE A 362 -5.96 -20.29 -5.56
CA PHE A 362 -4.65 -20.82 -5.90
C PHE A 362 -4.68 -22.35 -6.02
N SER A 363 -3.88 -22.90 -6.94
CA SER A 363 -3.76 -24.34 -7.19
C SER A 363 -3.11 -25.14 -6.06
N GLY A 364 -2.65 -24.50 -5.00
CA GLY A 364 -1.95 -25.06 -3.85
C GLY A 364 -1.64 -23.96 -2.85
N ASP A 365 -0.80 -24.25 -1.85
CA ASP A 365 -0.42 -23.27 -0.83
C ASP A 365 0.06 -21.96 -1.49
N PRO A 366 -0.54 -20.80 -1.18
CA PRO A 366 -0.12 -19.52 -1.74
C PRO A 366 1.36 -19.17 -1.47
N MET A 367 1.96 -19.69 -0.40
CA MET A 367 3.38 -19.46 -0.09
C MET A 367 4.34 -20.43 -0.81
N ASP A 368 3.83 -21.43 -1.53
CA ASP A 368 4.64 -22.24 -2.44
C ASP A 368 4.76 -21.49 -3.78
N CYS A 369 5.98 -21.18 -4.22
CA CYS A 369 6.23 -20.49 -5.50
C CYS A 369 5.75 -21.28 -6.73
N ARG A 370 5.55 -22.62 -6.62
CA ARG A 370 5.00 -23.48 -7.66
C ARG A 370 3.48 -23.32 -7.81
N SER A 371 2.79 -22.85 -6.79
CA SER A 371 1.36 -22.59 -6.84
C SER A 371 1.03 -21.47 -7.83
N ARG A 372 -0.10 -21.61 -8.52
CA ARG A 372 -0.57 -20.67 -9.54
C ARG A 372 -1.87 -20.03 -9.08
N CYS A 373 -2.04 -18.74 -9.32
CA CYS A 373 -3.35 -18.13 -9.24
C CYS A 373 -4.21 -18.65 -10.40
N LEU A 374 -5.34 -19.26 -10.10
CA LEU A 374 -6.26 -19.84 -11.07
C LEU A 374 -7.40 -18.88 -11.39
N ILE A 375 -7.94 -18.22 -10.37
CA ILE A 375 -9.08 -17.31 -10.52
C ILE A 375 -8.84 -16.10 -9.60
N THR A 376 -9.11 -14.92 -10.12
CA THR A 376 -9.18 -13.68 -9.34
C THR A 376 -10.56 -13.08 -9.51
N ILE A 377 -11.19 -12.77 -8.38
CA ILE A 377 -12.52 -12.17 -8.27
C ILE A 377 -12.35 -10.81 -7.63
N ILE A 378 -12.99 -9.78 -8.20
CA ILE A 378 -13.04 -8.42 -7.66
C ILE A 378 -14.50 -7.96 -7.69
N ASP A 379 -15.00 -7.48 -6.54
CA ASP A 379 -16.41 -7.09 -6.38
C ASP A 379 -17.37 -8.18 -6.89
N GLY A 380 -17.04 -9.44 -6.61
CA GLY A 380 -17.84 -10.60 -7.01
C GLY A 380 -17.77 -10.98 -8.49
N ASN A 381 -17.01 -10.26 -9.30
CA ASN A 381 -16.84 -10.56 -10.73
C ASN A 381 -15.52 -11.30 -10.98
N ILE A 382 -15.55 -12.34 -11.80
CA ILE A 382 -14.35 -13.04 -12.25
C ILE A 382 -13.62 -12.12 -13.23
N VAL A 383 -12.47 -11.54 -12.78
CA VAL A 383 -11.66 -10.62 -13.59
C VAL A 383 -10.43 -11.29 -14.21
N TYR A 384 -10.10 -12.48 -13.73
CA TYR A 384 -9.07 -13.34 -14.29
C TYR A 384 -9.44 -14.80 -14.07
N LYS A 385 -9.28 -15.61 -15.11
CA LYS A 385 -9.38 -17.07 -15.07
C LYS A 385 -8.27 -17.64 -15.93
N ARG A 386 -7.41 -18.45 -15.30
CA ARG A 386 -6.31 -19.09 -16.01
C ARG A 386 -6.87 -20.10 -17.01
N SER A 387 -6.53 -19.94 -18.29
CA SER A 387 -6.80 -20.97 -19.28
C SER A 387 -5.91 -22.20 -18.97
N HIS A 388 -6.49 -23.38 -19.03
CA HIS A 388 -5.68 -24.60 -19.06
C HIS A 388 -4.72 -24.49 -20.26
N LEU A 389 -3.41 -24.53 -20.00
CA LEU A 389 -2.45 -24.82 -21.05
C LEU A 389 -2.73 -26.26 -21.45
N THR A 390 -3.40 -26.45 -22.59
CA THR A 390 -3.50 -27.76 -23.28
C THR A 390 -2.14 -28.18 -23.76
#